data_f95ece9acb379a35c6dee781c9bbbe2c
#
_entry.id   f95ece9acb379a35c6dee781c9bbbe2c
#
_cell.length_a   1.000
_cell.length_b   1.000
_cell.length_c   1.000
_cell.angle_alpha   90.00
_cell.angle_beta   90.00
_cell.angle_gamma   90.00
#
_symmetry.space_group_name_H-M   'P 1'
#
loop_
_entity.id
_entity.type
_entity.pdbx_description
1 polymer ?
#
loop_
_entity_poly.entity_id
_entity_poly.type
_entity_poly.pdbx_seq_one_letter_code
_entity_poly.pdbx_strand_id
1 'polypeptide(L)'
;MLNALIIGGTGLISTGILKHLSARGANVTVYNRGQRQATLPSGVRVLKGDRANSAEFLRAFERERFDTVYDMICFSPEQAELSVAAFAGRCEQFVFCSTVCTYGAKIAAEVLIDERFPQAPISEYGRNKVLCERIFQRAAEAGKFHTTIVRPSHTYGPGGSLIDQHEFDSGTWDRVARGLPVLLAGDGLGLWQSTHRDDCGSFFAYAALAAKTYNQAYNATRDEILTWRDYYRAVGRALDVKPKVICVPAAWLIAQNPKRFAFLAEITQFHGAYSSAKAKADVPEFQAPIGLEAGARETFADMRRRGAWRDSRSDREYQRIVDKALELGFVVEEA
;
A
#
# COMPACT_ATOMS: atom_id res chain seq x y z
N MET A 1 -20.35 -18.39 -11.20
CA MET A 1 -19.20 -18.40 -10.26
C MET A 1 -18.16 -17.43 -10.82
N LEU A 2 -17.70 -16.47 -10.04
CA LEU A 2 -16.72 -15.45 -10.49
C LEU A 2 -15.41 -16.12 -10.91
N ASN A 3 -14.93 -15.85 -12.12
CA ASN A 3 -13.63 -16.29 -12.63
C ASN A 3 -12.65 -15.10 -12.62
N ALA A 4 -11.71 -15.10 -11.70
CA ALA A 4 -10.83 -13.97 -11.40
C ALA A 4 -9.35 -14.28 -11.67
N LEU A 5 -8.63 -13.32 -12.27
CA LEU A 5 -7.17 -13.36 -12.40
C LEU A 5 -6.54 -12.32 -11.49
N ILE A 6 -5.48 -12.69 -10.77
CA ILE A 6 -4.65 -11.76 -10.02
C ILE A 6 -3.22 -11.78 -10.57
N ILE A 7 -2.81 -10.71 -11.25
CA ILE A 7 -1.44 -10.52 -11.73
C ILE A 7 -0.62 -9.99 -10.56
N GLY A 8 0.37 -10.78 -10.10
CA GLY A 8 1.11 -10.51 -8.87
C GLY A 8 0.44 -11.09 -7.61
N GLY A 9 -0.22 -12.25 -7.73
CA GLY A 9 -1.08 -12.84 -6.69
C GLY A 9 -0.42 -13.23 -5.36
N THR A 10 0.90 -13.08 -5.22
CA THR A 10 1.64 -13.33 -3.96
C THR A 10 2.08 -12.04 -3.26
N GLY A 11 1.60 -10.88 -3.70
CA GLY A 11 1.84 -9.59 -3.07
C GLY A 11 1.06 -9.39 -1.76
N LEU A 12 1.39 -8.34 -1.02
CA LEU A 12 0.77 -8.04 0.27
C LEU A 12 -0.76 -7.88 0.15
N ILE A 13 -1.23 -6.95 -0.68
CA ILE A 13 -2.66 -6.71 -0.92
C ILE A 13 -3.30 -7.95 -1.59
N SER A 14 -2.58 -8.58 -2.51
CA SER A 14 -3.07 -9.76 -3.25
C SER A 14 -3.47 -10.90 -2.32
N THR A 15 -2.76 -11.10 -1.21
CA THR A 15 -3.15 -12.12 -0.21
C THR A 15 -4.46 -11.78 0.48
N GLY A 16 -4.73 -10.50 0.73
CA GLY A 16 -6.04 -10.04 1.22
C GLY A 16 -7.15 -10.27 0.17
N ILE A 17 -6.89 -9.95 -1.11
CA ILE A 17 -7.83 -10.23 -2.21
C ILE A 17 -8.14 -11.72 -2.28
N LEU A 18 -7.11 -12.56 -2.28
CA LEU A 18 -7.25 -14.03 -2.31
C LEU A 18 -8.12 -14.55 -1.17
N LYS A 19 -7.90 -14.05 0.05
CA LYS A 19 -8.70 -14.43 1.22
C LYS A 19 -10.19 -14.18 0.99
N HIS A 20 -10.56 -13.00 0.54
CA HIS A 20 -11.95 -12.62 0.33
C HIS A 20 -12.57 -13.29 -0.90
N LEU A 21 -11.86 -13.40 -2.02
CA LEU A 21 -12.36 -14.10 -3.21
C LEU A 21 -12.58 -15.58 -2.95
N SER A 22 -11.66 -16.24 -2.24
CA SER A 22 -11.81 -17.66 -1.86
C SER A 22 -13.00 -17.85 -0.93
N ALA A 23 -13.21 -16.98 0.05
CA ALA A 23 -14.37 -17.03 0.94
C ALA A 23 -15.71 -16.85 0.19
N ARG A 24 -15.70 -16.14 -0.93
CA ARG A 24 -16.86 -15.95 -1.83
C ARG A 24 -17.04 -17.12 -2.83
N GLY A 25 -16.19 -18.13 -2.80
CA GLY A 25 -16.25 -19.28 -3.71
C GLY A 25 -15.84 -18.93 -5.15
N ALA A 26 -15.02 -17.91 -5.37
CA ALA A 26 -14.55 -17.56 -6.70
C ALA A 26 -13.51 -18.55 -7.24
N ASN A 27 -13.51 -18.79 -8.55
CA ASN A 27 -12.41 -19.44 -9.25
C ASN A 27 -11.27 -18.45 -9.42
N VAL A 28 -10.18 -18.63 -8.70
CA VAL A 28 -9.07 -17.69 -8.74
C VAL A 28 -7.86 -18.29 -9.46
N THR A 29 -7.35 -17.54 -10.42
CA THR A 29 -6.05 -17.79 -11.06
C THR A 29 -5.07 -16.71 -10.60
N VAL A 30 -3.85 -17.08 -10.25
CA VAL A 30 -2.76 -16.13 -9.98
C VAL A 30 -1.70 -16.26 -11.05
N TYR A 31 -1.17 -15.12 -11.52
CA TYR A 31 -0.02 -15.06 -12.40
C TYR A 31 1.18 -14.47 -11.66
N ASN A 32 2.28 -15.23 -11.56
CA ASN A 32 3.48 -14.81 -10.88
C ASN A 32 4.72 -15.59 -11.34
N ARG A 33 5.93 -15.13 -10.98
CA ARG A 33 7.20 -15.78 -11.32
C ARG A 33 7.50 -17.07 -10.55
N GLY A 34 6.70 -17.41 -9.55
CA GLY A 34 6.94 -18.59 -8.70
C GLY A 34 8.12 -18.48 -7.74
N GLN A 35 8.70 -17.27 -7.56
CA GLN A 35 9.91 -17.07 -6.73
C GLN A 35 9.61 -16.90 -5.24
N ARG A 36 8.39 -16.47 -4.89
CA ARG A 36 7.96 -16.35 -3.50
C ARG A 36 7.23 -17.61 -3.07
N GLN A 37 7.68 -18.21 -1.98
CA GLN A 37 6.91 -19.23 -1.28
C GLN A 37 5.74 -18.52 -0.59
N ALA A 38 4.55 -18.64 -1.13
CA ALA A 38 3.31 -18.16 -0.53
C ALA A 38 2.36 -19.34 -0.40
N THR A 39 1.77 -19.49 0.76
CA THR A 39 0.68 -20.44 0.97
C THR A 39 -0.57 -19.87 0.29
N LEU A 40 -0.93 -20.46 -0.84
CA LEU A 40 -2.17 -20.11 -1.55
C LEU A 40 -3.34 -20.94 -1.00
N PRO A 41 -4.56 -20.40 -0.97
CA PRO A 41 -5.75 -21.18 -0.65
C PRO A 41 -5.89 -22.40 -1.59
N SER A 42 -6.53 -23.45 -1.12
CA SER A 42 -6.83 -24.62 -1.95
C SER A 42 -7.71 -24.22 -3.14
N GLY A 43 -7.46 -24.82 -4.30
CA GLY A 43 -8.21 -24.55 -5.54
C GLY A 43 -7.73 -23.35 -6.34
N VAL A 44 -6.76 -22.57 -5.86
CA VAL A 44 -6.17 -21.47 -6.64
C VAL A 44 -5.28 -22.04 -7.75
N ARG A 45 -5.59 -21.71 -9.02
CA ARG A 45 -4.76 -22.04 -10.17
C ARG A 45 -3.56 -21.11 -10.26
N VAL A 46 -2.39 -21.65 -10.54
CA VAL A 46 -1.16 -20.88 -10.69
C VAL A 46 -0.68 -20.92 -12.13
N LEU A 47 -0.60 -19.76 -12.77
CA LEU A 47 0.10 -19.56 -14.04
C LEU A 47 1.47 -18.94 -13.73
N LYS A 48 2.54 -19.61 -14.12
CA LYS A 48 3.91 -19.11 -13.96
C LYS A 48 4.34 -18.34 -15.19
N GLY A 49 4.97 -17.18 -14.97
CA GLY A 49 5.56 -16.37 -16.03
C GLY A 49 6.09 -15.06 -15.50
N ASP A 50 6.91 -14.39 -16.30
CA ASP A 50 7.45 -13.08 -15.98
C ASP A 50 6.80 -12.00 -16.83
N ARG A 51 6.16 -11.02 -16.17
CA ARG A 51 5.58 -9.84 -16.82
C ARG A 51 6.62 -9.02 -17.61
N ALA A 52 7.91 -9.06 -17.21
CA ALA A 52 8.97 -8.36 -17.93
C ALA A 52 9.21 -8.95 -19.34
N ASN A 53 8.83 -10.20 -19.57
CA ASN A 53 8.81 -10.81 -20.89
C ASN A 53 7.44 -10.60 -21.57
N SER A 54 7.33 -9.54 -22.36
CA SER A 54 6.06 -9.16 -23.00
C SER A 54 5.44 -10.26 -23.86
N ALA A 55 6.28 -10.99 -24.61
CA ALA A 55 5.79 -12.07 -25.48
C ALA A 55 5.26 -13.27 -24.68
N GLU A 56 5.92 -13.62 -23.58
CA GLU A 56 5.47 -14.65 -22.66
C GLU A 56 4.16 -14.24 -21.97
N PHE A 57 4.08 -12.99 -21.50
CA PHE A 57 2.90 -12.45 -20.88
C PHE A 57 1.67 -12.51 -21.81
N LEU A 58 1.78 -12.05 -23.06
CA LEU A 58 0.69 -12.11 -24.03
C LEU A 58 0.26 -13.55 -24.34
N ARG A 59 1.22 -14.46 -24.54
CA ARG A 59 0.93 -15.87 -24.79
C ARG A 59 0.22 -16.56 -23.63
N ALA A 60 0.58 -16.20 -22.38
CA ALA A 60 -0.02 -16.78 -21.18
C ALA A 60 -1.54 -16.56 -21.12
N PHE A 61 -2.05 -15.49 -21.74
CA PHE A 61 -3.46 -15.11 -21.70
C PHE A 61 -4.17 -15.20 -23.04
N GLU A 62 -3.51 -15.64 -24.10
CA GLU A 62 -4.06 -15.67 -25.46
C GLU A 62 -5.39 -16.45 -25.55
N ARG A 63 -5.51 -17.53 -24.79
CA ARG A 63 -6.70 -18.40 -24.77
C ARG A 63 -7.53 -18.28 -23.49
N GLU A 64 -7.15 -17.39 -22.60
CA GLU A 64 -7.80 -17.21 -21.30
C GLU A 64 -8.87 -16.12 -21.38
N ARG A 65 -9.92 -16.29 -20.58
CA ARG A 65 -10.96 -15.28 -20.36
C ARG A 65 -11.28 -15.25 -18.88
N PHE A 66 -11.51 -14.06 -18.37
CA PHE A 66 -11.83 -13.83 -16.97
C PHE A 66 -13.01 -12.86 -16.86
N ASP A 67 -13.78 -12.98 -15.78
CA ASP A 67 -14.79 -11.97 -15.48
C ASP A 67 -14.10 -10.70 -14.95
N THR A 68 -13.13 -10.88 -14.04
CA THR A 68 -12.37 -9.77 -13.46
C THR A 68 -10.87 -10.06 -13.47
N VAL A 69 -10.07 -9.07 -13.88
CA VAL A 69 -8.60 -9.10 -13.82
C VAL A 69 -8.12 -8.04 -12.84
N TYR A 70 -7.30 -8.43 -11.88
CA TYR A 70 -6.62 -7.54 -10.94
C TYR A 70 -5.16 -7.39 -11.34
N ASP A 71 -4.72 -6.18 -11.66
CA ASP A 71 -3.31 -5.91 -11.93
C ASP A 71 -2.65 -5.21 -10.73
N MET A 72 -1.93 -6.01 -9.95
CA MET A 72 -1.30 -5.57 -8.70
C MET A 72 0.17 -5.17 -8.88
N ILE A 73 0.75 -5.38 -10.05
CA ILE A 73 2.18 -5.16 -10.34
C ILE A 73 2.43 -4.36 -11.62
N CYS A 74 1.51 -3.48 -12.00
CA CYS A 74 1.70 -2.53 -13.09
C CYS A 74 2.31 -1.23 -12.56
N PHE A 75 3.58 -0.96 -12.91
CA PHE A 75 4.35 0.16 -12.39
C PHE A 75 4.83 1.14 -13.47
N SER A 76 4.61 0.84 -14.75
CA SER A 76 4.98 1.72 -15.84
C SER A 76 3.90 1.78 -16.93
N PRO A 77 3.89 2.86 -17.75
CA PRO A 77 2.97 2.98 -18.89
C PRO A 77 3.05 1.79 -19.86
N GLU A 78 4.25 1.29 -20.14
CA GLU A 78 4.47 0.16 -21.06
C GLU A 78 3.80 -1.11 -20.52
N GLN A 79 3.86 -1.31 -19.19
CA GLN A 79 3.16 -2.42 -18.55
C GLN A 79 1.65 -2.27 -18.62
N ALA A 80 1.12 -1.04 -18.55
CA ALA A 80 -0.30 -0.79 -18.69
C ALA A 80 -0.78 -1.07 -20.13
N GLU A 81 -0.05 -0.61 -21.14
CA GLU A 81 -0.36 -0.89 -22.56
C GLU A 81 -0.31 -2.41 -22.83
N LEU A 82 0.68 -3.11 -22.25
CA LEU A 82 0.77 -4.56 -22.37
C LEU A 82 -0.44 -5.26 -21.74
N SER A 83 -0.94 -4.79 -20.60
CA SER A 83 -2.16 -5.33 -19.99
C SER A 83 -3.39 -5.05 -20.83
N VAL A 84 -3.52 -3.85 -21.41
CA VAL A 84 -4.62 -3.56 -22.33
C VAL A 84 -4.58 -4.50 -23.53
N ALA A 85 -3.41 -4.73 -24.14
CA ALA A 85 -3.27 -5.67 -25.25
C ALA A 85 -3.64 -7.10 -24.88
N ALA A 86 -3.27 -7.54 -23.66
CA ALA A 86 -3.56 -8.90 -23.17
C ALA A 86 -5.05 -9.12 -22.91
N PHE A 87 -5.79 -8.13 -22.38
CA PHE A 87 -7.12 -8.33 -21.81
C PHE A 87 -8.26 -7.62 -22.57
N ALA A 88 -7.99 -6.85 -23.61
CA ALA A 88 -9.02 -6.23 -24.45
C ALA A 88 -9.99 -7.30 -25.00
N GLY A 89 -11.29 -7.20 -24.64
CA GLY A 89 -12.33 -8.15 -24.98
C GLY A 89 -12.18 -9.55 -24.34
N ARG A 90 -11.31 -9.70 -23.33
CA ARG A 90 -11.07 -10.95 -22.59
C ARG A 90 -11.42 -10.89 -21.12
N CYS A 91 -11.79 -9.74 -20.61
CA CYS A 91 -12.39 -9.57 -19.30
C CYS A 91 -13.53 -8.56 -19.38
N GLU A 92 -14.48 -8.66 -18.46
CA GLU A 92 -15.54 -7.67 -18.30
C GLU A 92 -15.01 -6.47 -17.50
N GLN A 93 -14.29 -6.74 -16.41
CA GLN A 93 -13.75 -5.69 -15.54
C GLN A 93 -12.24 -5.85 -15.35
N PHE A 94 -11.52 -4.74 -15.48
CA PHE A 94 -10.09 -4.64 -15.19
C PHE A 94 -9.87 -3.75 -13.97
N VAL A 95 -9.38 -4.31 -12.87
CA VAL A 95 -9.15 -3.61 -11.61
C VAL A 95 -7.66 -3.30 -11.47
N PHE A 96 -7.33 -2.02 -11.53
CA PHE A 96 -5.95 -1.54 -11.44
C PHE A 96 -5.60 -1.10 -10.02
N CYS A 97 -4.54 -1.69 -9.45
CA CYS A 97 -3.98 -1.22 -8.19
C CYS A 97 -3.10 0.01 -8.42
N SER A 98 -3.67 1.18 -8.21
CA SER A 98 -2.99 2.47 -8.20
C SER A 98 -2.47 2.80 -6.79
N THR A 99 -2.49 4.05 -6.37
CA THR A 99 -2.00 4.53 -5.06
C THR A 99 -2.50 5.94 -4.76
N VAL A 100 -2.64 6.30 -3.49
CA VAL A 100 -2.87 7.69 -3.08
C VAL A 100 -1.67 8.63 -3.39
N CYS A 101 -0.48 8.09 -3.66
CA CYS A 101 0.67 8.90 -4.10
C CYS A 101 0.43 9.65 -5.42
N THR A 102 -0.65 9.32 -6.15
CA THR A 102 -1.09 10.07 -7.34
C THR A 102 -1.54 11.48 -7.03
N TYR A 103 -2.00 11.76 -5.80
CA TYR A 103 -2.43 13.10 -5.39
C TYR A 103 -1.25 14.05 -5.11
N GLY A 104 -0.10 13.49 -4.70
CA GLY A 104 1.08 14.28 -4.34
C GLY A 104 0.96 14.95 -2.98
N ALA A 105 1.74 16.01 -2.80
CA ALA A 105 1.91 16.69 -1.52
C ALA A 105 1.28 18.09 -1.48
N LYS A 106 0.40 18.44 -2.43
CA LYS A 106 -0.31 19.71 -2.34
C LYS A 106 -1.16 19.72 -1.09
N ILE A 107 -0.90 20.68 -0.21
CA ILE A 107 -1.77 20.95 0.91
C ILE A 107 -3.08 21.44 0.32
N ALA A 108 -4.11 20.60 0.41
CA ALA A 108 -5.45 20.98 0.02
C ALA A 108 -6.02 21.93 1.06
N ALA A 109 -6.86 22.85 0.63
CA ALA A 109 -7.76 23.56 1.52
C ALA A 109 -8.73 22.61 2.25
N GLU A 110 -8.87 21.37 1.76
CA GLU A 110 -9.67 20.29 2.33
C GLU A 110 -8.77 19.26 3.01
N VAL A 111 -9.09 18.92 4.26
CA VAL A 111 -8.30 17.99 5.09
C VAL A 111 -8.43 16.54 4.61
N LEU A 112 -9.56 16.17 3.98
CA LEU A 112 -9.78 14.84 3.42
C LEU A 112 -9.72 14.90 1.91
N ILE A 113 -8.70 14.26 1.33
CA ILE A 113 -8.56 14.14 -0.11
C ILE A 113 -9.50 13.06 -0.60
N ASP A 114 -10.48 13.44 -1.42
CA ASP A 114 -11.33 12.50 -2.15
C ASP A 114 -10.88 12.30 -3.61
N GLU A 115 -11.59 11.46 -4.35
CA GLU A 115 -11.23 11.07 -5.71
C GLU A 115 -11.34 12.22 -6.74
N ARG A 116 -12.03 13.32 -6.40
CA ARG A 116 -12.16 14.54 -7.22
C ARG A 116 -10.94 15.45 -7.12
N PHE A 117 -10.10 15.22 -6.10
CA PHE A 117 -8.91 16.02 -5.88
C PHE A 117 -7.92 15.87 -7.05
N PRO A 118 -7.32 16.97 -7.53
CA PRO A 118 -6.39 16.95 -8.67
C PRO A 118 -5.15 16.09 -8.37
N GLN A 119 -4.79 15.26 -9.35
CA GLN A 119 -3.54 14.49 -9.29
C GLN A 119 -2.34 15.38 -9.59
N ALA A 120 -1.39 15.47 -8.65
CA ALA A 120 -0.17 16.25 -8.75
C ALA A 120 1.02 15.51 -8.09
N PRO A 121 1.37 14.28 -8.55
CA PRO A 121 2.36 13.44 -7.92
C PRO A 121 3.74 14.07 -7.92
N ILE A 122 4.47 13.97 -6.80
CA ILE A 122 5.84 14.46 -6.66
C ILE A 122 6.88 13.36 -6.86
N SER A 123 6.53 12.10 -6.59
CA SER A 123 7.41 10.95 -6.81
C SER A 123 7.30 10.42 -8.24
N GLU A 124 8.36 9.79 -8.74
CA GLU A 124 8.34 9.08 -10.03
C GLU A 124 7.29 7.96 -10.02
N TYR A 125 7.22 7.23 -8.92
CA TYR A 125 6.21 6.20 -8.71
C TYR A 125 4.79 6.72 -8.89
N GLY A 126 4.46 7.84 -8.24
CA GLY A 126 3.15 8.48 -8.37
C GLY A 126 2.86 8.95 -9.80
N ARG A 127 3.86 9.55 -10.48
CA ARG A 127 3.73 9.97 -11.89
C ARG A 127 3.43 8.79 -12.82
N ASN A 128 4.16 7.69 -12.66
CA ASN A 128 3.94 6.49 -13.46
C ASN A 128 2.55 5.89 -13.21
N LYS A 129 2.08 5.88 -11.96
CA LYS A 129 0.71 5.41 -11.65
C LYS A 129 -0.37 6.29 -12.29
N VAL A 130 -0.21 7.62 -12.31
CA VAL A 130 -1.14 8.52 -13.03
C VAL A 130 -1.17 8.20 -14.52
N LEU A 131 -0.02 7.96 -15.14
CA LEU A 131 0.03 7.59 -16.57
C LEU A 131 -0.67 6.24 -16.82
N CYS A 132 -0.47 5.25 -15.96
CA CYS A 132 -1.18 3.97 -16.03
C CYS A 132 -2.70 4.15 -15.89
N GLU A 133 -3.17 4.95 -14.92
CA GLU A 133 -4.60 5.25 -14.77
C GLU A 133 -5.20 5.78 -16.05
N ARG A 134 -4.54 6.75 -16.71
CA ARG A 134 -4.99 7.34 -17.99
C ARG A 134 -5.06 6.32 -19.12
N ILE A 135 -4.12 5.37 -19.18
CA ILE A 135 -4.12 4.30 -20.18
C ILE A 135 -5.34 3.40 -20.00
N PHE A 136 -5.60 2.96 -18.76
CA PHE A 136 -6.76 2.11 -18.48
C PHE A 136 -8.09 2.83 -18.66
N GLN A 137 -8.18 4.13 -18.34
CA GLN A 137 -9.36 4.95 -18.61
C GLN A 137 -9.65 5.04 -20.11
N ARG A 138 -8.64 5.34 -20.94
CA ARG A 138 -8.77 5.34 -22.40
C ARG A 138 -9.19 3.98 -22.96
N ALA A 139 -8.68 2.88 -22.38
CA ALA A 139 -9.08 1.54 -22.78
C ALA A 139 -10.56 1.28 -22.49
N ALA A 140 -11.06 1.75 -21.35
CA ALA A 140 -12.48 1.66 -20.99
C ALA A 140 -13.36 2.53 -21.89
N GLU A 141 -12.96 3.77 -22.19
CA GLU A 141 -13.65 4.67 -23.14
C GLU A 141 -13.73 4.04 -24.54
N ALA A 142 -12.72 3.29 -24.94
CA ALA A 142 -12.68 2.53 -26.20
C ALA A 142 -13.45 1.20 -26.15
N GLY A 143 -14.18 0.92 -25.06
CA GLY A 143 -15.00 -0.30 -24.91
C GLY A 143 -14.20 -1.60 -24.79
N LYS A 144 -12.94 -1.55 -24.36
CA LYS A 144 -12.09 -2.75 -24.24
C LYS A 144 -12.50 -3.61 -23.03
N PHE A 145 -12.85 -2.99 -21.93
CA PHE A 145 -13.35 -3.54 -20.66
C PHE A 145 -13.82 -2.38 -19.77
N HIS A 146 -14.53 -2.68 -18.68
CA HIS A 146 -14.76 -1.68 -17.63
C HIS A 146 -13.53 -1.57 -16.73
N THR A 147 -13.10 -0.34 -16.41
CA THR A 147 -11.94 -0.12 -15.52
C THR A 147 -12.40 0.27 -14.12
N THR A 148 -11.79 -0.31 -13.09
CA THR A 148 -11.88 0.17 -11.71
C THR A 148 -10.48 0.50 -11.21
N ILE A 149 -10.25 1.76 -10.85
CA ILE A 149 -8.97 2.23 -10.32
C ILE A 149 -9.06 2.26 -8.81
N VAL A 150 -8.16 1.55 -8.13
CA VAL A 150 -8.11 1.53 -6.67
C VAL A 150 -6.83 2.21 -6.21
N ARG A 151 -6.97 3.21 -5.34
CA ARG A 151 -5.88 3.99 -4.74
C ARG A 151 -5.75 3.65 -3.26
N PRO A 152 -5.00 2.60 -2.88
CA PRO A 152 -4.72 2.31 -1.48
C PRO A 152 -3.86 3.40 -0.84
N SER A 153 -4.07 3.67 0.46
CA SER A 153 -3.08 4.31 1.32
C SER A 153 -1.93 3.34 1.64
N HIS A 154 -1.02 3.70 2.54
CA HIS A 154 -0.03 2.76 3.02
C HIS A 154 -0.71 1.47 3.49
N THR A 155 -0.29 0.34 2.91
CA THR A 155 -0.87 -0.96 3.24
C THR A 155 0.14 -1.82 3.99
N TYR A 156 -0.29 -2.42 5.10
CA TYR A 156 0.53 -3.23 5.99
C TYR A 156 -0.21 -4.52 6.40
N GLY A 157 0.49 -5.43 7.07
CA GLY A 157 -0.09 -6.69 7.54
C GLY A 157 0.90 -7.85 7.45
N PRO A 158 0.53 -9.05 7.89
CA PRO A 158 1.34 -10.25 7.75
C PRO A 158 1.82 -10.48 6.32
N GLY A 159 3.08 -10.86 6.12
CA GLY A 159 3.72 -10.95 4.80
C GLY A 159 4.36 -9.66 4.28
N GLY A 160 4.12 -8.53 4.94
CA GLY A 160 4.74 -7.23 4.71
C GLY A 160 5.48 -6.70 5.93
N SER A 161 5.55 -5.37 6.00
CA SER A 161 6.08 -4.61 7.13
C SER A 161 5.11 -3.48 7.49
N LEU A 162 5.31 -2.87 8.63
CA LEU A 162 4.67 -1.63 9.01
C LEU A 162 5.70 -0.51 8.87
N ILE A 163 5.34 0.52 8.10
CA ILE A 163 6.20 1.67 7.93
C ILE A 163 6.31 2.48 9.23
N ASP A 164 7.47 3.05 9.45
CA ASP A 164 7.61 4.22 10.30
C ASP A 164 7.59 5.51 9.44
N GLN A 165 7.92 6.66 9.99
CA GLN A 165 7.94 7.90 9.22
C GLN A 165 9.10 7.94 8.19
N HIS A 166 10.08 7.07 8.28
CA HIS A 166 11.32 7.14 7.51
C HIS A 166 11.53 5.94 6.59
N GLU A 167 11.20 4.75 7.05
CA GLU A 167 11.62 3.48 6.44
C GLU A 167 10.51 2.42 6.43
N PHE A 168 10.73 1.40 5.61
CA PHE A 168 9.83 0.24 5.51
C PHE A 168 10.34 -0.97 6.31
N ASP A 169 11.47 -0.87 6.99
CA ASP A 169 11.99 -1.96 7.82
C ASP A 169 11.53 -1.85 9.28
N SER A 170 11.90 -2.81 10.10
CA SER A 170 11.51 -2.85 11.51
C SER A 170 12.55 -2.26 12.47
N GLY A 171 13.59 -1.62 11.97
CA GLY A 171 14.66 -1.09 12.82
C GLY A 171 14.17 -0.08 13.84
N THR A 172 13.34 0.87 13.39
CA THR A 172 12.69 1.84 14.29
C THR A 172 11.78 1.16 15.32
N TRP A 173 11.02 0.15 14.89
CA TRP A 173 10.12 -0.59 15.80
C TRP A 173 10.87 -1.47 16.81
N ASP A 174 12.03 -1.98 16.43
CA ASP A 174 12.92 -2.67 17.39
C ASP A 174 13.49 -1.70 18.42
N ARG A 175 13.83 -0.46 18.04
CA ARG A 175 14.22 0.59 18.99
C ARG A 175 13.09 0.91 19.97
N VAL A 176 11.86 1.09 19.44
CA VAL A 176 10.68 1.31 20.28
C VAL A 176 10.48 0.15 21.26
N ALA A 177 10.54 -1.09 20.80
CA ALA A 177 10.40 -2.29 21.63
C ALA A 177 11.47 -2.40 22.74
N ARG A 178 12.65 -1.80 22.52
CA ARG A 178 13.74 -1.72 23.51
C ARG A 178 13.66 -0.49 24.42
N GLY A 179 12.65 0.36 24.27
CA GLY A 179 12.53 1.61 25.02
C GLY A 179 13.57 2.67 24.66
N LEU A 180 14.21 2.53 23.49
CA LEU A 180 15.18 3.50 22.96
C LEU A 180 14.45 4.63 22.22
N PRO A 181 14.97 5.86 22.24
CA PRO A 181 14.36 6.97 21.54
C PRO A 181 14.47 6.80 20.02
N VAL A 182 13.44 7.27 19.30
CA VAL A 182 13.38 7.29 17.85
C VAL A 182 13.17 8.73 17.35
N LEU A 183 13.66 9.03 16.15
CA LEU A 183 13.48 10.34 15.53
C LEU A 183 12.07 10.45 14.96
N LEU A 184 11.48 11.64 15.09
CA LEU A 184 10.21 12.01 14.53
C LEU A 184 10.36 13.34 13.79
N ALA A 185 10.07 13.37 12.50
CA ALA A 185 10.22 14.56 11.69
C ALA A 185 9.08 15.56 11.95
N GLY A 186 9.44 16.84 12.13
CA GLY A 186 8.51 17.88 12.52
C GLY A 186 8.13 17.78 14.00
N ASP A 187 6.93 18.22 14.32
CA ASP A 187 6.32 18.12 15.66
C ASP A 187 5.58 16.81 15.92
N GLY A 188 5.52 15.96 14.90
CA GLY A 188 4.77 14.71 14.93
C GLY A 188 3.27 14.85 14.73
N LEU A 189 2.76 16.04 14.38
CA LEU A 189 1.33 16.29 14.15
C LEU A 189 0.91 16.09 12.68
N GLY A 190 1.84 15.76 11.80
CA GLY A 190 1.51 15.34 10.43
C GLY A 190 0.55 14.16 10.42
N LEU A 191 -0.46 14.21 9.54
CA LEU A 191 -1.49 13.17 9.45
C LEU A 191 -1.03 12.01 8.59
N TRP A 192 -1.32 10.80 9.04
CA TRP A 192 -1.02 9.57 8.31
C TRP A 192 -2.16 8.56 8.39
N GLN A 193 -2.30 7.78 7.33
CA GLN A 193 -3.36 6.79 7.21
C GLN A 193 -2.81 5.48 6.66
N SER A 194 -3.01 4.41 7.42
CA SER A 194 -2.61 3.06 7.03
C SER A 194 -3.81 2.12 7.01
N THR A 195 -3.82 1.18 6.08
CA THR A 195 -4.91 0.23 5.91
C THR A 195 -4.35 -1.19 5.96
N HIS A 196 -4.95 -2.06 6.78
CA HIS A 196 -4.53 -3.45 6.84
C HIS A 196 -4.77 -4.14 5.48
N ARG A 197 -3.88 -5.04 5.07
CA ARG A 197 -3.95 -5.72 3.77
C ARG A 197 -5.26 -6.48 3.52
N ASP A 198 -5.82 -7.08 4.59
CA ASP A 198 -7.08 -7.82 4.47
C ASP A 198 -8.25 -6.86 4.26
N ASP A 199 -8.25 -5.71 4.95
CA ASP A 199 -9.24 -4.66 4.75
C ASP A 199 -9.13 -4.06 3.34
N CYS A 200 -7.91 -3.71 2.90
CA CYS A 200 -7.68 -3.23 1.53
C CYS A 200 -8.13 -4.28 0.51
N GLY A 201 -7.76 -5.55 0.72
CA GLY A 201 -8.14 -6.67 -0.14
C GLY A 201 -9.65 -6.89 -0.22
N SER A 202 -10.40 -6.57 0.84
CA SER A 202 -11.87 -6.67 0.83
C SER A 202 -12.48 -5.74 -0.20
N PHE A 203 -12.02 -4.47 -0.29
CA PHE A 203 -12.51 -3.57 -1.32
C PHE A 203 -12.32 -4.14 -2.73
N PHE A 204 -11.11 -4.60 -3.07
CA PHE A 204 -10.84 -5.20 -4.36
C PHE A 204 -11.77 -6.39 -4.66
N ALA A 205 -11.94 -7.29 -3.69
CA ALA A 205 -12.73 -8.48 -3.87
C ALA A 205 -14.23 -8.19 -4.05
N TYR A 206 -14.77 -7.23 -3.29
CA TYR A 206 -16.21 -6.89 -3.36
C TYR A 206 -16.53 -5.90 -4.48
N ALA A 207 -15.55 -5.14 -4.99
CA ALA A 207 -15.70 -4.32 -6.18
C ALA A 207 -15.82 -5.14 -7.48
N ALA A 208 -15.49 -6.45 -7.44
CA ALA A 208 -15.59 -7.32 -8.59
C ALA A 208 -17.01 -7.43 -9.13
N LEU A 209 -17.19 -7.04 -10.40
CA LEU A 209 -18.47 -7.02 -11.13
C LEU A 209 -19.56 -6.16 -10.47
N ALA A 210 -19.20 -5.29 -9.53
CA ALA A 210 -20.11 -4.30 -8.98
C ALA A 210 -20.26 -3.14 -9.98
N ALA A 211 -21.39 -3.06 -10.68
CA ALA A 211 -21.60 -2.09 -11.77
C ALA A 211 -21.34 -0.63 -11.36
N LYS A 212 -21.58 -0.27 -10.09
CA LYS A 212 -21.25 1.07 -9.56
C LYS A 212 -19.76 1.39 -9.64
N THR A 213 -18.90 0.37 -9.65
CA THR A 213 -17.43 0.55 -9.66
C THR A 213 -16.85 0.67 -11.08
N TYR A 214 -17.66 0.42 -12.10
CA TYR A 214 -17.21 0.49 -13.48
C TYR A 214 -16.81 1.91 -13.88
N ASN A 215 -15.61 2.03 -14.43
CA ASN A 215 -15.02 3.29 -14.90
C ASN A 215 -14.89 4.35 -13.79
N GLN A 216 -14.65 3.90 -12.56
CA GLN A 216 -14.52 4.73 -11.37
C GLN A 216 -13.15 4.58 -10.71
N ALA A 217 -12.74 5.61 -9.96
CA ALA A 217 -11.59 5.55 -9.05
C ALA A 217 -12.06 5.59 -7.59
N TYR A 218 -11.31 4.91 -6.71
CA TYR A 218 -11.63 4.78 -5.29
C TYR A 218 -10.40 4.87 -4.39
N ASN A 219 -10.50 5.63 -3.31
CA ASN A 219 -9.56 5.56 -2.20
C ASN A 219 -9.93 4.36 -1.31
N ALA A 220 -9.17 3.28 -1.39
CA ALA A 220 -9.37 2.10 -0.55
C ALA A 220 -8.56 2.24 0.74
N THR A 221 -9.05 3.07 1.65
CA THR A 221 -8.36 3.43 2.89
C THR A 221 -9.27 3.20 4.10
N ARG A 222 -8.66 2.94 5.27
CA ARG A 222 -9.38 2.93 6.55
C ARG A 222 -9.62 4.37 7.02
N ASP A 223 -10.74 4.66 7.69
CA ASP A 223 -11.05 6.01 8.20
C ASP A 223 -10.22 6.42 9.43
N GLU A 224 -9.37 5.55 9.96
CA GLU A 224 -8.47 5.86 11.07
C GLU A 224 -7.32 6.74 10.57
N ILE A 225 -7.46 8.05 10.77
CA ILE A 225 -6.44 9.05 10.47
C ILE A 225 -5.76 9.42 11.78
N LEU A 226 -4.44 9.22 11.84
CA LEU A 226 -3.65 9.45 13.03
C LEU A 226 -2.61 10.53 12.79
N THR A 227 -2.28 11.31 13.82
CA THR A 227 -1.00 12.03 13.82
C THR A 227 0.14 11.02 13.89
N TRP A 228 1.35 11.40 13.47
CA TRP A 228 2.50 10.51 13.65
C TRP A 228 2.73 10.16 15.13
N ARG A 229 2.47 11.09 16.06
CA ARG A 229 2.53 10.80 17.51
C ARG A 229 1.52 9.72 17.90
N ASP A 230 0.27 9.83 17.47
CA ASP A 230 -0.75 8.82 17.78
C ASP A 230 -0.48 7.48 17.09
N TYR A 231 0.12 7.53 15.89
CA TYR A 231 0.59 6.33 15.18
C TYR A 231 1.66 5.59 16.00
N TYR A 232 2.67 6.30 16.50
CA TYR A 232 3.70 5.71 17.36
C TYR A 232 3.11 5.20 18.68
N ARG A 233 2.16 5.93 19.29
CA ARG A 233 1.43 5.45 20.49
C ARG A 233 0.68 4.15 20.23
N ALA A 234 -0.04 4.04 19.10
CA ALA A 234 -0.76 2.82 18.72
C ALA A 234 0.20 1.65 18.51
N VAL A 235 1.33 1.88 17.84
CA VAL A 235 2.40 0.88 17.67
C VAL A 235 3.04 0.53 19.01
N GLY A 236 3.24 1.50 19.88
CA GLY A 236 3.74 1.29 21.24
C GLY A 236 2.84 0.35 22.04
N ARG A 237 1.51 0.54 21.98
CA ARG A 237 0.56 -0.41 22.60
C ARG A 237 0.63 -1.80 21.98
N ALA A 238 0.87 -1.92 20.66
CA ALA A 238 1.09 -3.21 20.02
C ALA A 238 2.36 -3.93 20.49
N LEU A 239 3.36 -3.17 20.98
CA LEU A 239 4.63 -3.65 21.50
C LEU A 239 4.69 -3.68 23.03
N ASP A 240 3.62 -3.27 23.71
CA ASP A 240 3.49 -3.16 25.17
C ASP A 240 4.54 -2.20 25.79
N VAL A 241 4.84 -1.09 25.10
CA VAL A 241 5.79 -0.06 25.54
C VAL A 241 5.24 1.35 25.28
N LYS A 242 5.77 2.35 26.01
CA LYS A 242 5.56 3.76 25.72
C LYS A 242 6.69 4.28 24.82
N PRO A 243 6.41 4.68 23.59
CA PRO A 243 7.44 5.16 22.69
C PRO A 243 8.08 6.46 23.17
N LYS A 244 9.39 6.54 23.07
CA LYS A 244 10.19 7.75 23.30
C LYS A 244 10.54 8.34 21.93
N VAL A 245 10.26 9.62 21.72
CA VAL A 245 10.51 10.30 20.46
C VAL A 245 11.42 11.51 20.67
N ILE A 246 12.17 11.86 19.64
CA ILE A 246 12.92 13.10 19.52
C ILE A 246 12.41 13.82 18.28
N CYS A 247 11.67 14.91 18.49
CA CYS A 247 11.16 15.73 17.38
C CYS A 247 12.26 16.58 16.79
N VAL A 248 12.51 16.46 15.50
CA VAL A 248 13.53 17.22 14.77
C VAL A 248 12.95 17.82 13.49
N PRO A 249 13.44 18.97 13.00
CA PRO A 249 12.98 19.52 11.73
C PRO A 249 13.19 18.52 10.59
N ALA A 250 12.18 18.31 9.74
CA ALA A 250 12.26 17.37 8.62
C ALA A 250 13.44 17.65 7.70
N ALA A 251 13.68 18.93 7.38
CA ALA A 251 14.81 19.34 6.55
C ALA A 251 16.18 18.98 7.18
N TRP A 252 16.31 19.11 8.52
CA TRP A 252 17.51 18.71 9.23
C TRP A 252 17.75 17.21 9.11
N LEU A 253 16.71 16.42 9.31
CA LEU A 253 16.79 14.95 9.24
C LEU A 253 17.14 14.48 7.83
N ILE A 254 16.47 15.00 6.81
CA ILE A 254 16.76 14.71 5.40
C ILE A 254 18.23 15.04 5.06
N ALA A 255 18.75 16.15 5.57
CA ALA A 255 20.14 16.57 5.33
C ALA A 255 21.19 15.63 5.95
N GLN A 256 20.84 14.80 6.96
CA GLN A 256 21.79 13.83 7.53
C GLN A 256 22.13 12.70 6.52
N ASN A 257 21.14 12.22 5.78
CA ASN A 257 21.31 11.27 4.67
C ASN A 257 20.12 11.39 3.70
N PRO A 258 20.20 12.18 2.63
CA PRO A 258 19.09 12.36 1.68
C PRO A 258 18.60 11.05 1.03
N LYS A 259 19.49 10.09 0.83
CA LYS A 259 19.13 8.79 0.25
C LYS A 259 18.31 7.95 1.24
N ARG A 260 18.73 7.91 2.49
CA ARG A 260 18.02 7.18 3.55
C ARG A 260 16.63 7.77 3.80
N PHE A 261 16.54 9.08 3.86
CA PHE A 261 15.31 9.82 4.16
C PHE A 261 14.56 10.30 2.89
N ALA A 262 14.81 9.66 1.73
CA ALA A 262 14.11 10.01 0.49
C ALA A 262 12.60 9.83 0.62
N PHE A 263 12.14 8.79 1.29
CA PHE A 263 10.72 8.54 1.51
C PHE A 263 10.07 9.61 2.42
N LEU A 264 10.79 10.06 3.44
CA LEU A 264 10.37 11.20 4.25
C LEU A 264 10.26 12.46 3.37
N ALA A 265 11.29 12.74 2.56
CA ALA A 265 11.33 13.93 1.70
C ALA A 265 10.20 13.97 0.66
N GLU A 266 9.82 12.82 0.12
CA GLU A 266 8.83 12.75 -0.95
C GLU A 266 7.40 12.53 -0.46
N ILE A 267 7.18 11.90 0.70
CA ILE A 267 5.85 11.42 1.09
C ILE A 267 5.50 11.75 2.54
N THR A 268 6.24 11.22 3.52
CA THR A 268 5.77 11.16 4.91
C THR A 268 5.91 12.45 5.72
N GLN A 269 6.64 13.45 5.22
CA GLN A 269 6.63 14.78 5.82
C GLN A 269 5.35 15.58 5.54
N PHE A 270 4.52 15.11 4.61
CA PHE A 270 3.26 15.77 4.23
C PHE A 270 2.07 15.04 4.85
N HIS A 271 0.93 15.73 4.96
CA HIS A 271 -0.31 15.12 5.42
C HIS A 271 -0.82 14.07 4.42
N GLY A 272 -1.12 12.87 4.91
CA GLY A 272 -1.72 11.78 4.16
C GLY A 272 -3.08 11.40 4.76
N ALA A 273 -4.14 12.13 4.41
CA ALA A 273 -5.51 11.92 4.89
C ALA A 273 -6.49 11.85 3.71
N TYR A 274 -7.12 10.70 3.52
CA TYR A 274 -7.94 10.40 2.35
C TYR A 274 -9.32 9.93 2.77
N SER A 275 -10.35 10.35 2.03
CA SER A 275 -11.73 9.93 2.25
C SER A 275 -12.00 8.57 1.61
N SER A 276 -12.56 7.63 2.36
CA SER A 276 -13.09 6.36 1.85
C SER A 276 -14.61 6.39 1.62
N ALA A 277 -15.25 7.54 1.75
CA ALA A 277 -16.71 7.65 1.72
C ALA A 277 -17.33 7.09 0.44
N LYS A 278 -16.74 7.39 -0.74
CA LYS A 278 -17.18 6.84 -2.02
C LYS A 278 -17.04 5.32 -2.07
N ALA A 279 -15.89 4.80 -1.61
CA ALA A 279 -15.65 3.36 -1.59
C ALA A 279 -16.70 2.62 -0.75
N LYS A 280 -17.04 3.13 0.43
CA LYS A 280 -18.05 2.55 1.32
C LYS A 280 -19.48 2.69 0.78
N ALA A 281 -19.80 3.79 0.11
CA ALA A 281 -21.12 4.00 -0.48
C ALA A 281 -21.41 3.06 -1.66
N ASP A 282 -20.39 2.77 -2.47
CA ASP A 282 -20.55 1.93 -3.67
C ASP A 282 -20.25 0.46 -3.41
N VAL A 283 -19.43 0.15 -2.38
CA VAL A 283 -19.07 -1.21 -1.94
C VAL A 283 -19.30 -1.31 -0.42
N PRO A 284 -20.55 -1.50 0.04
CA PRO A 284 -20.90 -1.49 1.46
C PRO A 284 -20.19 -2.58 2.30
N GLU A 285 -19.73 -3.65 1.67
CA GLU A 285 -18.95 -4.71 2.33
C GLU A 285 -17.54 -4.24 2.74
N PHE A 286 -17.06 -3.13 2.19
CA PHE A 286 -15.79 -2.52 2.57
C PHE A 286 -15.95 -1.72 3.85
N GLN A 287 -15.68 -2.32 5.02
CA GLN A 287 -15.77 -1.68 6.33
C GLN A 287 -14.42 -1.32 6.94
N ALA A 288 -13.34 -1.99 6.55
CA ALA A 288 -11.97 -1.81 7.05
C ALA A 288 -11.89 -1.79 8.60
N PRO A 289 -12.28 -2.88 9.29
CA PRO A 289 -12.40 -2.89 10.74
C PRO A 289 -11.06 -3.00 11.49
N ILE A 290 -9.97 -3.42 10.85
CA ILE A 290 -8.71 -3.74 11.52
C ILE A 290 -7.95 -2.46 11.85
N GLY A 291 -7.96 -2.05 13.14
CA GLY A 291 -7.24 -0.89 13.63
C GLY A 291 -5.72 -1.08 13.66
N LEU A 292 -4.99 0.04 13.68
CA LEU A 292 -3.53 0.04 13.60
C LEU A 292 -2.88 -0.80 14.70
N GLU A 293 -3.34 -0.71 15.94
CA GLU A 293 -2.76 -1.47 17.07
C GLU A 293 -2.87 -2.98 16.84
N ALA A 294 -4.07 -3.47 16.52
CA ALA A 294 -4.30 -4.90 16.28
C ALA A 294 -3.51 -5.41 15.08
N GLY A 295 -3.57 -4.69 13.96
CA GLY A 295 -2.84 -5.05 12.75
C GLY A 295 -1.32 -4.95 12.89
N ALA A 296 -0.79 -4.00 13.68
CA ALA A 296 0.62 -3.91 14.00
C ALA A 296 1.09 -5.13 14.81
N ARG A 297 0.33 -5.54 15.83
CA ARG A 297 0.62 -6.73 16.66
C ARG A 297 0.74 -7.99 15.78
N GLU A 298 -0.21 -8.20 14.89
CA GLU A 298 -0.18 -9.30 13.91
C GLU A 298 1.03 -9.21 12.96
N THR A 299 1.30 -8.03 12.41
CA THR A 299 2.40 -7.79 11.48
C THR A 299 3.74 -8.09 12.12
N PHE A 300 3.97 -7.61 13.35
CA PHE A 300 5.22 -7.81 14.07
C PHE A 300 5.42 -9.28 14.49
N ALA A 301 4.36 -9.97 14.91
CA ALA A 301 4.42 -11.40 15.18
C ALA A 301 4.83 -12.19 13.93
N ASP A 302 4.27 -11.83 12.77
CA ASP A 302 4.65 -12.43 11.50
C ASP A 302 6.09 -12.10 11.08
N MET A 303 6.52 -10.85 11.22
CA MET A 303 7.89 -10.44 10.89
C MET A 303 8.92 -11.20 11.75
N ARG A 304 8.65 -11.37 13.05
CA ARG A 304 9.53 -12.16 13.93
C ARG A 304 9.57 -13.62 13.50
N ARG A 305 8.42 -14.24 13.22
CA ARG A 305 8.33 -15.64 12.76
C ARG A 305 9.09 -15.87 11.44
N ARG A 306 9.07 -14.90 10.51
CA ARG A 306 9.78 -14.98 9.22
C ARG A 306 11.25 -14.59 9.30
N GLY A 307 11.77 -14.18 10.46
CA GLY A 307 13.13 -13.64 10.57
C GLY A 307 13.32 -12.28 9.88
N ALA A 308 12.23 -11.54 9.65
CA ALA A 308 12.25 -10.22 9.00
C ALA A 308 12.32 -9.05 10.01
N TRP A 309 12.38 -9.35 11.31
CA TRP A 309 12.57 -8.37 12.37
C TRP A 309 14.04 -7.99 12.45
N ARG A 310 14.36 -6.73 12.13
CA ARG A 310 15.73 -6.22 12.14
C ARG A 310 16.16 -5.80 13.55
N ASP A 311 17.35 -6.23 13.97
CA ASP A 311 17.97 -5.76 15.20
C ASP A 311 18.53 -4.34 14.99
N SER A 312 17.96 -3.37 15.68
CA SER A 312 18.35 -1.96 15.59
C SER A 312 19.76 -1.66 16.07
N ARG A 313 20.39 -2.54 16.88
CA ARG A 313 21.77 -2.36 17.36
C ARG A 313 22.79 -2.37 16.22
N SER A 314 22.47 -2.99 15.10
CA SER A 314 23.32 -3.00 13.90
C SER A 314 23.30 -1.66 13.14
N ASP A 315 22.34 -0.78 13.41
CA ASP A 315 22.17 0.50 12.72
C ASP A 315 22.95 1.63 13.41
N ARG A 316 24.26 1.60 13.23
CA ARG A 316 25.16 2.62 13.81
C ARG A 316 24.95 4.01 13.24
N GLU A 317 24.47 4.11 11.99
CA GLU A 317 24.19 5.39 11.36
C GLU A 317 23.00 6.07 12.03
N TYR A 318 21.89 5.35 12.22
CA TYR A 318 20.72 5.91 12.90
C TYR A 318 21.09 6.35 14.33
N GLN A 319 21.87 5.54 15.05
CA GLN A 319 22.31 5.91 16.37
C GLN A 319 23.13 7.21 16.37
N ARG A 320 24.08 7.39 15.45
CA ARG A 320 24.83 8.65 15.32
C ARG A 320 23.95 9.85 15.06
N ILE A 321 22.85 9.69 14.26
CA ILE A 321 21.93 10.79 14.02
C ILE A 321 21.13 11.10 15.29
N VAL A 322 20.73 10.11 16.07
CA VAL A 322 20.09 10.30 17.38
C VAL A 322 21.02 11.04 18.34
N ASP A 323 22.28 10.61 18.46
CA ASP A 323 23.27 11.24 19.34
C ASP A 323 23.49 12.71 18.96
N LYS A 324 23.63 12.98 17.67
CA LYS A 324 23.76 14.36 17.15
C LYS A 324 22.53 15.23 17.43
N ALA A 325 21.33 14.65 17.37
CA ALA A 325 20.11 15.39 17.73
C ALA A 325 20.14 15.80 19.22
N LEU A 326 20.54 14.89 20.09
CA LEU A 326 20.69 15.17 21.54
C LEU A 326 21.77 16.20 21.83
N GLU A 327 22.93 16.13 21.15
CA GLU A 327 24.01 17.13 21.25
C GLU A 327 23.56 18.54 20.83
N LEU A 328 22.63 18.63 19.86
CA LEU A 328 22.04 19.89 19.42
C LEU A 328 20.93 20.41 20.34
N GLY A 329 20.64 19.70 21.45
CA GLY A 329 19.67 20.12 22.45
C GLY A 329 18.22 19.69 22.15
N PHE A 330 17.98 18.83 21.14
CA PHE A 330 16.67 18.21 20.99
C PHE A 330 16.42 17.26 22.16
N VAL A 331 15.19 17.23 22.68
CA VAL A 331 14.84 16.49 23.89
C VAL A 331 14.08 15.22 23.58
N VAL A 332 14.20 14.23 24.49
CA VAL A 332 13.41 13.01 24.45
C VAL A 332 12.07 13.26 25.12
N GLU A 333 10.99 12.93 24.44
CA GLU A 333 9.60 13.06 24.91
C GLU A 333 8.89 11.70 24.84
N GLU A 334 7.77 11.53 25.54
CA GLU A 334 6.82 10.46 25.22
C GLU A 334 6.05 10.85 23.95
N ALA A 335 5.81 9.90 23.05
CA ALA A 335 5.10 10.15 21.79
C ALA A 335 3.68 10.65 22.02
#